data_1219f461b28677c6a52718746aea4bd1
#
_entry.id   1219f461b28677c6a52718746aea4bd1
#
_cell.length_a   1.000
_cell.length_b   1.000
_cell.length_c   1.000
_cell.angle_alpha   90.00
_cell.angle_beta   90.00
_cell.angle_gamma   90.00
#
_symmetry.space_group_name_H-M   'P 1'
#
loop_
_entity.id
_entity.type
_entity.pdbx_description
1 polymer ?
#
loop_
_entity_poly.entity_id
_entity_poly.type
_entity_poly.pdbx_seq_one_letter_code
_entity_poly.pdbx_strand_id
1 'polypeptide(L)'
;SYTMFYLVGLGLFDAGDISLKGLKCLKSVDKIYAEFFTSRLFGSSFDEIESQIGKKIEVLVRNEVEEESKFLDEAIDLDVALITGGDPLIATTHSDFLVQCSKKGIDYEVIHGSSILSSAPAISGLQGYKFGKVTTIPFPDHNFYPKSPYTAIEENLAMELHTLVLLDIQAHKDRYMTVNQGLEYL
;
A
#
# COMPACT_ATOMS: atom_id res chain seq x y z
N SER A 1 13.84 21.09 -17.45
CA SER A 1 14.18 19.79 -16.89
C SER A 1 12.88 19.02 -16.69
N TYR A 2 12.85 17.77 -17.06
CA TYR A 2 11.68 16.93 -16.89
C TYR A 2 11.78 16.25 -15.54
N THR A 3 11.13 16.82 -14.53
CA THR A 3 10.97 16.18 -13.22
C THR A 3 9.76 15.26 -13.22
N MET A 4 9.74 14.30 -12.30
CA MET A 4 8.73 13.26 -12.27
C MET A 4 8.34 12.87 -10.85
N PHE A 5 7.08 12.52 -10.66
CA PHE A 5 6.59 11.85 -9.49
C PHE A 5 6.61 10.33 -9.70
N TYR A 6 7.23 9.60 -8.79
CA TYR A 6 7.25 8.14 -8.81
C TYR A 6 6.44 7.56 -7.68
N LEU A 7 5.55 6.65 -8.00
CA LEU A 7 4.80 5.87 -7.01
C LEU A 7 5.41 4.46 -7.00
N VAL A 8 6.07 4.08 -5.91
CA VAL A 8 6.94 2.90 -5.85
C VAL A 8 6.44 1.90 -4.83
N GLY A 9 6.17 0.67 -5.27
CA GLY A 9 5.85 -0.45 -4.39
C GLY A 9 7.12 -1.06 -3.78
N LEU A 10 7.08 -1.30 -2.47
CA LEU A 10 8.19 -1.92 -1.73
C LEU A 10 8.15 -3.44 -1.70
N GLY A 11 7.08 -4.06 -2.21
CA GLY A 11 6.90 -5.49 -2.13
C GLY A 11 6.36 -5.94 -0.78
N LEU A 12 6.59 -7.22 -0.43
CA LEU A 12 5.82 -7.91 0.61
C LEU A 12 6.23 -7.63 2.04
N PHE A 13 7.53 -7.55 2.34
CA PHE A 13 7.95 -7.63 3.73
C PHE A 13 9.18 -6.77 4.08
N ASP A 14 10.30 -6.91 3.38
CA ASP A 14 11.54 -6.25 3.74
C ASP A 14 12.28 -5.64 2.53
N ALA A 15 13.44 -5.05 2.79
CA ALA A 15 14.25 -4.40 1.76
C ALA A 15 14.66 -5.34 0.61
N GLY A 16 14.71 -6.65 0.86
CA GLY A 16 15.00 -7.65 -0.18
C GLY A 16 13.88 -7.85 -1.18
N ASP A 17 12.66 -7.41 -0.85
CA ASP A 17 11.48 -7.54 -1.71
C ASP A 17 11.32 -6.38 -2.71
N ILE A 18 12.13 -5.35 -2.60
CA ILE A 18 12.11 -4.20 -3.52
C ILE A 18 12.64 -4.67 -4.89
N SER A 19 11.91 -4.33 -5.95
CA SER A 19 12.39 -4.64 -7.30
C SER A 19 13.69 -3.87 -7.62
N LEU A 20 14.51 -4.41 -8.51
CA LEU A 20 15.71 -3.71 -8.99
C LEU A 20 15.35 -2.35 -9.60
N LYS A 21 14.23 -2.27 -10.32
CA LYS A 21 13.73 -1.01 -10.89
C LYS A 21 13.38 -0.02 -9.80
N GLY A 22 12.69 -0.46 -8.74
CA GLY A 22 12.35 0.36 -7.59
C GLY A 22 13.59 0.87 -6.86
N LEU A 23 14.54 0.00 -6.59
CA LEU A 23 15.80 0.39 -5.93
C LEU A 23 16.56 1.43 -6.75
N LYS A 24 16.68 1.22 -8.06
CA LYS A 24 17.34 2.16 -8.95
C LYS A 24 16.65 3.52 -8.97
N CYS A 25 15.32 3.53 -9.00
CA CYS A 25 14.52 4.75 -8.91
C CYS A 25 14.81 5.50 -7.59
N LEU A 26 14.73 4.82 -6.46
CA LEU A 26 14.96 5.44 -5.16
C LEU A 26 16.37 6.01 -5.00
N LYS A 27 17.36 5.40 -5.63
CA LYS A 27 18.73 5.94 -5.66
C LYS A 27 18.84 7.22 -6.49
N SER A 28 17.99 7.41 -7.48
CA SER A 28 18.08 8.52 -8.43
C SER A 28 17.24 9.74 -8.08
N VAL A 29 16.14 9.59 -7.33
CA VAL A 29 15.25 10.70 -7.00
C VAL A 29 15.85 11.66 -5.99
N ASP A 30 15.30 12.88 -5.93
CA ASP A 30 15.75 13.92 -5.00
C ASP A 30 15.16 13.75 -3.61
N LYS A 31 13.89 13.33 -3.52
CA LYS A 31 13.16 13.14 -2.25
C LYS A 31 12.35 11.87 -2.25
N ILE A 32 12.29 11.24 -1.07
CA ILE A 32 11.50 10.03 -0.85
C ILE A 32 10.58 10.24 0.33
N TYR A 33 9.30 10.02 0.10
CA TYR A 33 8.25 10.07 1.12
C TYR A 33 7.65 8.69 1.35
N ALA A 34 7.18 8.45 2.56
CA ALA A 34 6.41 7.26 2.92
C ALA A 34 5.24 7.65 3.81
N GLU A 35 4.12 6.96 3.68
CA GLU A 35 3.03 7.10 4.62
C GLU A 35 3.38 6.42 5.94
N PHE A 36 2.82 6.94 7.04
CA PHE A 36 3.09 6.43 8.38
C PHE A 36 2.80 4.93 8.52
N PHE A 37 1.68 4.45 7.97
CA PHE A 37 1.35 3.04 8.05
C PHE A 37 2.36 2.14 7.31
N THR A 38 2.91 2.60 6.18
CA THR A 38 3.96 1.87 5.46
C THR A 38 5.19 1.66 6.35
N SER A 39 5.60 2.68 7.12
CA SER A 39 6.73 2.58 8.02
C SER A 39 6.52 1.55 9.15
N ARG A 40 5.25 1.32 9.54
CA ARG A 40 4.88 0.38 10.60
C ARG A 40 4.74 -1.06 10.11
N LEU A 41 4.37 -1.23 8.84
CA LEU A 41 4.12 -2.56 8.25
C LEU A 41 5.37 -3.23 7.70
N PHE A 42 6.41 -2.45 7.47
CA PHE A 42 7.62 -2.95 6.86
C PHE A 42 8.44 -3.76 7.87
N GLY A 43 8.79 -4.98 7.53
CA GLY A 43 9.51 -5.91 8.41
C GLY A 43 10.96 -5.50 8.71
N SER A 44 11.59 -4.77 7.79
CA SER A 44 12.86 -4.08 8.00
C SER A 44 12.59 -2.65 8.45
N SER A 45 13.48 -2.06 9.23
CA SER A 45 13.41 -0.62 9.47
C SER A 45 13.71 0.16 8.18
N PHE A 46 13.18 1.36 8.07
CA PHE A 46 13.56 2.25 6.98
C PHE A 46 15.05 2.60 6.97
N ASP A 47 15.72 2.49 8.11
CA ASP A 47 17.16 2.67 8.22
C ASP A 47 17.93 1.75 7.28
N GLU A 48 17.49 0.51 7.12
CA GLU A 48 18.11 -0.45 6.21
C GLU A 48 17.95 0.00 4.74
N ILE A 49 16.77 0.46 4.36
CA ILE A 49 16.51 0.99 3.02
C ILE A 49 17.34 2.27 2.80
N GLU A 50 17.29 3.19 3.76
CA GLU A 50 18.06 4.45 3.71
C GLU A 50 19.55 4.19 3.55
N SER A 51 20.08 3.18 4.24
CA SER A 51 21.47 2.76 4.12
C SER A 51 21.80 2.28 2.70
N GLN A 52 20.92 1.51 2.08
CA GLN A 52 21.12 0.99 0.72
C GLN A 52 21.04 2.07 -0.36
N ILE A 53 20.14 3.04 -0.20
CA ILE A 53 19.92 4.08 -1.21
C ILE A 53 20.72 5.36 -0.96
N GLY A 54 21.26 5.54 0.24
CA GLY A 54 22.04 6.72 0.62
C GLY A 54 21.21 7.98 0.82
N LYS A 55 19.91 7.85 1.12
CA LYS A 55 18.97 8.96 1.31
C LYS A 55 18.05 8.72 2.47
N LYS A 56 17.57 9.80 3.07
CA LYS A 56 16.53 9.75 4.11
C LYS A 56 15.15 9.60 3.51
N ILE A 57 14.29 8.87 4.23
CA ILE A 57 12.88 8.72 3.91
C ILE A 57 12.09 9.61 4.87
N GLU A 58 11.31 10.53 4.31
CA GLU A 58 10.42 11.38 5.10
C GLU A 58 9.08 10.68 5.28
N VAL A 59 8.71 10.43 6.54
CA VAL A 59 7.42 9.81 6.85
C VAL A 59 6.35 10.91 6.98
N LEU A 60 5.32 10.82 6.13
CA LEU A 60 4.21 11.75 6.14
C LEU A 60 3.22 11.40 7.25
N VAL A 61 2.74 12.42 7.96
CA VAL A 61 1.61 12.27 8.86
C VAL A 61 0.31 12.22 8.04
N ARG A 62 -0.72 11.60 8.60
CA ARG A 62 -1.97 11.34 7.88
C ARG A 62 -2.58 12.59 7.22
N ASN A 63 -2.58 13.71 7.93
CA ASN A 63 -3.16 14.97 7.44
C ASN A 63 -2.45 15.51 6.20
N GLU A 64 -1.14 15.34 6.09
CA GLU A 64 -0.37 15.79 4.93
C GLU A 64 -0.71 14.99 3.67
N VAL A 65 -1.11 13.74 3.83
CA VAL A 65 -1.49 12.87 2.71
C VAL A 65 -2.94 13.11 2.30
N GLU A 66 -3.86 13.19 3.26
CA GLU A 66 -5.31 13.25 3.01
C GLU A 66 -5.81 14.66 2.64
N GLU A 67 -5.28 15.70 3.29
CA GLU A 67 -5.85 17.05 3.13
C GLU A 67 -5.33 17.80 1.90
N GLU A 68 -4.07 17.67 1.57
CA GLU A 68 -3.52 18.61 0.60
C GLU A 68 -2.54 18.00 -0.41
N SER A 69 -1.98 16.82 -0.15
CA SER A 69 -0.95 16.22 -1.02
C SER A 69 0.15 17.21 -1.45
N LYS A 70 0.52 18.11 -0.54
CA LYS A 70 1.46 19.20 -0.80
C LYS A 70 2.82 18.73 -1.30
N PHE A 71 3.23 17.54 -0.85
CA PHE A 71 4.48 16.94 -1.29
C PHE A 71 4.51 16.70 -2.81
N LEU A 72 3.34 16.56 -3.45
CA LEU A 72 3.27 16.44 -4.91
C LEU A 72 3.74 17.69 -5.62
N ASP A 73 3.52 18.85 -5.05
CA ASP A 73 3.93 20.12 -5.67
C ASP A 73 5.45 20.23 -5.81
N GLU A 74 6.20 19.52 -4.98
CA GLU A 74 7.65 19.44 -5.10
C GLU A 74 8.08 18.73 -6.40
N ALA A 75 7.24 17.85 -6.94
CA ALA A 75 7.52 17.15 -8.19
C ALA A 75 7.46 18.05 -9.43
N ILE A 76 7.05 19.30 -9.28
CA ILE A 76 7.15 20.31 -10.33
C ILE A 76 8.64 20.65 -10.60
N ASP A 77 9.45 20.67 -9.55
CA ASP A 77 10.84 21.10 -9.62
C ASP A 77 11.85 20.00 -9.31
N LEU A 78 11.43 18.91 -8.67
CA LEU A 78 12.27 17.82 -8.21
C LEU A 78 11.70 16.45 -8.64
N ASP A 79 12.57 15.46 -8.69
CA ASP A 79 12.12 14.06 -8.76
C ASP A 79 11.75 13.60 -7.36
N VAL A 80 10.49 13.21 -7.19
CA VAL A 80 9.91 12.82 -5.89
C VAL A 80 9.34 11.41 -6.00
N ALA A 81 9.63 10.57 -5.01
CA ALA A 81 9.03 9.25 -4.88
C ALA A 81 8.18 9.16 -3.62
N LEU A 82 7.01 8.52 -3.74
CA LEU A 82 6.23 8.03 -2.61
C LEU A 82 6.33 6.51 -2.61
N ILE A 83 6.83 5.95 -1.51
CA ILE A 83 6.93 4.50 -1.32
C ILE A 83 5.74 3.97 -0.53
N THR A 84 5.25 2.80 -0.95
CA THR A 84 4.14 2.10 -0.30
C THR A 84 4.47 0.62 -0.13
N GLY A 85 3.86 -0.03 0.85
CA GLY A 85 3.96 -1.49 0.97
C GLY A 85 3.26 -2.19 -0.19
N GLY A 86 3.69 -3.39 -0.53
CA GLY A 86 3.09 -4.17 -1.61
C GLY A 86 3.22 -3.49 -2.97
N ASP A 87 2.10 -3.44 -3.68
CA ASP A 87 1.95 -2.69 -4.94
C ASP A 87 1.16 -1.40 -4.68
N PRO A 88 1.58 -0.26 -5.24
CA PRO A 88 0.98 1.03 -4.91
C PRO A 88 -0.45 1.22 -5.43
N LEU A 89 -0.90 0.39 -6.37
CA LEU A 89 -2.23 0.51 -6.97
C LEU A 89 -3.17 -0.64 -6.58
N ILE A 90 -2.74 -1.55 -5.70
CA ILE A 90 -3.55 -2.69 -5.28
C ILE A 90 -3.99 -2.52 -3.84
N ALA A 91 -5.30 -2.56 -3.61
CA ALA A 91 -5.95 -2.40 -2.30
C ALA A 91 -5.61 -1.06 -1.61
N THR A 92 -5.47 0.00 -2.40
CA THR A 92 -5.13 1.34 -1.95
C THR A 92 -5.95 2.40 -2.68
N THR A 93 -5.87 3.63 -2.19
CA THR A 93 -6.45 4.81 -2.85
C THR A 93 -5.39 5.67 -3.54
N HIS A 94 -4.17 5.17 -3.69
CA HIS A 94 -3.03 5.94 -4.23
C HIS A 94 -3.20 6.36 -5.69
N SER A 95 -4.11 5.73 -6.43
CA SER A 95 -4.48 6.18 -7.79
C SER A 95 -4.95 7.64 -7.81
N ASP A 96 -5.47 8.17 -6.70
CA ASP A 96 -5.85 9.57 -6.57
C ASP A 96 -4.66 10.51 -6.76
N PHE A 97 -3.48 10.13 -6.30
CA PHE A 97 -2.25 10.91 -6.53
C PHE A 97 -1.94 11.06 -8.02
N LEU A 98 -2.19 10.02 -8.81
CA LEU A 98 -1.98 10.07 -10.26
C LEU A 98 -2.96 11.02 -10.94
N VAL A 99 -4.21 11.04 -10.48
CA VAL A 99 -5.21 12.01 -10.93
C VAL A 99 -4.78 13.44 -10.59
N GLN A 100 -4.29 13.64 -9.38
CA GLN A 100 -3.77 14.96 -8.96
C GLN A 100 -2.56 15.38 -9.79
N CYS A 101 -1.62 14.47 -10.06
CA CYS A 101 -0.48 14.75 -10.95
C CYS A 101 -0.96 15.22 -12.32
N SER A 102 -1.92 14.52 -12.91
CA SER A 102 -2.49 14.90 -14.21
C SER A 102 -3.10 16.29 -14.18
N LYS A 103 -3.84 16.62 -13.14
CA LYS A 103 -4.44 17.96 -12.97
C LYS A 103 -3.41 19.07 -12.79
N LYS A 104 -2.28 18.75 -12.16
CA LYS A 104 -1.20 19.71 -11.86
C LYS A 104 -0.15 19.77 -12.98
N GLY A 105 -0.27 18.96 -14.02
CA GLY A 105 0.72 18.89 -15.12
C GLY A 105 2.04 18.24 -14.67
N ILE A 106 2.00 17.38 -13.68
CA ILE A 106 3.15 16.64 -13.16
C ILE A 106 3.21 15.29 -13.88
N ASP A 107 4.33 14.98 -14.51
CA ASP A 107 4.59 13.66 -15.06
C ASP A 107 4.79 12.64 -13.96
N TYR A 108 4.30 11.43 -14.16
CA TYR A 108 4.42 10.37 -13.16
C TYR A 108 4.76 9.01 -13.78
N GLU A 109 5.35 8.16 -12.96
CA GLU A 109 5.59 6.76 -13.28
C GLU A 109 5.22 5.89 -12.08
N VAL A 110 4.61 4.73 -12.34
CA VAL A 110 4.31 3.72 -11.34
C VAL A 110 5.32 2.59 -11.44
N ILE A 111 5.94 2.23 -10.32
CA ILE A 111 6.83 1.08 -10.23
C ILE A 111 6.17 0.05 -9.32
N HIS A 112 5.73 -1.04 -9.90
CA HIS A 112 4.99 -2.09 -9.22
C HIS A 112 5.86 -2.88 -8.23
N GLY A 113 5.20 -3.47 -7.23
CA GLY A 113 5.80 -4.40 -6.28
C GLY A 113 4.95 -5.65 -6.14
N SER A 114 5.52 -6.68 -5.51
CA SER A 114 4.77 -7.89 -5.17
C SER A 114 3.67 -7.57 -4.16
N SER A 115 2.50 -8.16 -4.36
CA SER A 115 1.30 -7.89 -3.57
C SER A 115 0.81 -9.12 -2.83
N ILE A 116 0.20 -8.90 -1.66
CA ILE A 116 -0.47 -9.95 -0.89
C ILE A 116 -1.62 -10.59 -1.68
N LEU A 117 -2.21 -9.88 -2.65
CA LEU A 117 -3.29 -10.42 -3.48
C LEU A 117 -2.84 -11.60 -4.34
N SER A 118 -1.58 -11.65 -4.73
CA SER A 118 -1.00 -12.79 -5.45
C SER A 118 -0.29 -13.77 -4.52
N SER A 119 0.39 -13.27 -3.50
CA SER A 119 1.26 -14.08 -2.64
C SER A 119 0.49 -14.93 -1.64
N ALA A 120 -0.61 -14.43 -1.07
CA ALA A 120 -1.41 -15.20 -0.13
C ALA A 120 -2.07 -16.42 -0.77
N PRO A 121 -2.72 -16.32 -1.95
CA PRO A 121 -3.18 -17.49 -2.67
C PRO A 121 -2.07 -18.51 -2.95
N ALA A 122 -0.91 -18.05 -3.39
CA ALA A 122 0.22 -18.91 -3.71
C ALA A 122 0.72 -19.69 -2.48
N ILE A 123 0.93 -19.01 -1.36
CA ILE A 123 1.39 -19.61 -0.09
C ILE A 123 0.36 -20.62 0.45
N SER A 124 -0.94 -20.34 0.29
CA SER A 124 -1.99 -21.23 0.78
C SER A 124 -2.11 -22.53 0.00
N GLY A 125 -1.43 -22.63 -1.15
CA GLY A 125 -1.54 -23.78 -2.05
C GLY A 125 -2.83 -23.82 -2.85
N LEU A 126 -3.60 -22.72 -2.82
CA LEU A 126 -4.84 -22.57 -3.58
C LEU A 126 -4.57 -21.86 -4.90
N GLN A 127 -5.40 -22.14 -5.90
CA GLN A 127 -5.25 -21.51 -7.21
C GLN A 127 -5.85 -20.10 -7.23
N GLY A 128 -5.06 -19.13 -7.68
CA GLY A 128 -5.48 -17.74 -7.71
C GLY A 128 -6.78 -17.50 -8.48
N TYR A 129 -7.00 -18.24 -9.57
CA TYR A 129 -8.23 -18.12 -10.39
C TYR A 129 -9.49 -18.64 -9.68
N LYS A 130 -9.34 -19.36 -8.56
CA LYS A 130 -10.44 -19.84 -7.74
C LYS A 130 -10.82 -18.87 -6.61
N PHE A 131 -10.22 -17.70 -6.57
CA PHE A 131 -10.58 -16.63 -5.65
C PHE A 131 -11.61 -15.70 -6.28
N GLY A 132 -12.61 -15.31 -5.50
CA GLY A 132 -13.59 -14.30 -5.88
C GLY A 132 -13.23 -12.93 -5.37
N LYS A 133 -14.25 -12.15 -5.01
CA LYS A 133 -14.09 -10.78 -4.51
C LYS A 133 -13.24 -10.75 -3.23
N VAL A 134 -12.25 -9.88 -3.21
CA VAL A 134 -11.47 -9.58 -2.00
C VAL A 134 -12.28 -8.67 -1.08
N THR A 135 -12.17 -8.87 0.21
CA THR A 135 -12.82 -8.01 1.21
C THR A 135 -11.88 -7.69 2.35
N THR A 136 -12.17 -6.61 3.07
CA THR A 136 -11.44 -6.22 4.28
C THR A 136 -12.40 -6.20 5.46
N ILE A 137 -12.00 -6.80 6.59
CA ILE A 137 -12.73 -6.68 7.84
C ILE A 137 -12.21 -5.45 8.59
N PRO A 138 -13.03 -4.39 8.75
CA PRO A 138 -12.61 -3.21 9.49
C PRO A 138 -12.75 -3.43 10.99
N PHE A 139 -11.99 -2.67 11.81
CA PHE A 139 -12.29 -2.58 13.23
C PHE A 139 -13.69 -2.00 13.43
N PRO A 140 -14.58 -2.69 14.17
CA PRO A 140 -15.90 -2.16 14.42
C PRO A 140 -15.85 -1.00 15.41
N ASP A 141 -16.78 -0.06 15.26
CA ASP A 141 -17.06 0.97 16.25
C ASP A 141 -18.58 1.16 16.40
N HIS A 142 -19.00 2.12 17.20
CA HIS A 142 -20.41 2.32 17.56
C HIS A 142 -21.34 2.49 16.37
N ASN A 143 -20.86 3.10 15.29
CA ASN A 143 -21.65 3.44 14.12
C ASN A 143 -21.17 2.73 12.85
N PHE A 144 -20.17 1.88 12.96
CA PHE A 144 -19.53 1.24 11.81
C PHE A 144 -19.28 -0.24 12.06
N TYR A 145 -20.24 -1.05 11.66
CA TYR A 145 -20.14 -2.50 11.67
C TYR A 145 -20.72 -3.05 10.36
N PRO A 146 -20.03 -2.84 9.23
CA PRO A 146 -20.58 -3.25 7.94
C PRO A 146 -20.65 -4.77 7.81
N LYS A 147 -21.70 -5.23 7.13
CA LYS A 147 -21.88 -6.64 6.79
C LYS A 147 -21.23 -7.03 5.48
N SER A 148 -20.65 -6.07 4.77
CA SER A 148 -20.03 -6.29 3.46
C SER A 148 -18.96 -7.39 3.45
N PRO A 149 -18.10 -7.55 4.48
CA PRO A 149 -17.15 -8.66 4.51
C PRO A 149 -17.86 -10.02 4.53
N TYR A 150 -18.87 -10.17 5.36
CA TYR A 150 -19.68 -11.38 5.43
C TYR A 150 -20.40 -11.66 4.11
N THR A 151 -21.03 -10.65 3.55
CA THR A 151 -21.75 -10.75 2.27
C THR A 151 -20.82 -11.16 1.13
N ALA A 152 -19.61 -10.61 1.07
CA ALA A 152 -18.63 -10.98 0.06
C ALA A 152 -18.23 -12.45 0.16
N ILE A 153 -18.01 -12.95 1.38
CA ILE A 153 -17.70 -14.36 1.63
C ILE A 153 -18.87 -15.26 1.20
N GLU A 154 -20.09 -14.89 1.57
CA GLU A 154 -21.30 -15.64 1.23
C GLU A 154 -21.50 -15.72 -0.27
N GLU A 155 -21.36 -14.61 -0.99
CA GLU A 155 -21.47 -14.57 -2.45
C GLU A 155 -20.40 -15.42 -3.12
N ASN A 156 -19.15 -15.36 -2.65
CA ASN A 156 -18.06 -16.17 -3.18
C ASN A 156 -18.32 -17.66 -2.94
N LEU A 157 -18.78 -18.04 -1.75
CA LEU A 157 -19.13 -19.43 -1.44
C LEU A 157 -20.24 -19.96 -2.35
N ALA A 158 -21.24 -19.15 -2.66
CA ALA A 158 -22.31 -19.54 -3.59
C ALA A 158 -21.79 -19.82 -5.01
N MET A 159 -20.67 -19.21 -5.37
CA MET A 159 -19.97 -19.42 -6.64
C MET A 159 -18.84 -20.46 -6.55
N GLU A 160 -18.71 -21.14 -5.41
CA GLU A 160 -17.62 -22.10 -5.13
C GLU A 160 -16.22 -21.46 -5.24
N LEU A 161 -16.10 -20.21 -4.81
CA LEU A 161 -14.85 -19.44 -4.83
C LEU A 161 -14.33 -19.20 -3.41
N HIS A 162 -13.00 -19.12 -3.30
CA HIS A 162 -12.34 -18.69 -2.08
C HIS A 162 -12.43 -17.17 -1.90
N THR A 163 -12.32 -16.70 -0.68
CA THR A 163 -12.25 -15.28 -0.37
C THR A 163 -10.92 -14.96 0.31
N LEU A 164 -10.16 -14.04 -0.27
CA LEU A 164 -9.05 -13.41 0.44
C LEU A 164 -9.64 -12.31 1.33
N VAL A 165 -9.45 -12.46 2.63
CA VAL A 165 -9.92 -11.50 3.63
C VAL A 165 -8.71 -10.76 4.19
N LEU A 166 -8.69 -9.45 4.00
CA LEU A 166 -7.69 -8.57 4.58
C LEU A 166 -8.15 -8.11 5.96
N LEU A 167 -7.22 -8.00 6.89
CA LEU A 167 -7.50 -7.56 8.25
C LEU A 167 -7.11 -6.10 8.43
N ASP A 168 -7.93 -5.35 9.15
CA ASP A 168 -7.76 -3.92 9.32
C ASP A 168 -6.48 -3.55 10.05
N ILE A 169 -5.95 -2.40 9.68
CA ILE A 169 -4.76 -1.81 10.26
C ILE A 169 -5.05 -0.35 10.56
N GLN A 170 -4.92 0.02 11.84
CA GLN A 170 -5.00 1.39 12.30
C GLN A 170 -3.63 1.80 12.87
N ALA A 171 -2.65 2.02 11.99
CA ALA A 171 -1.26 2.25 12.35
C ALA A 171 -1.09 3.45 13.29
N HIS A 172 -1.90 4.50 13.13
CA HIS A 172 -1.89 5.69 13.99
C HIS A 172 -2.31 5.41 15.44
N LYS A 173 -3.02 4.29 15.67
CA LYS A 173 -3.42 3.79 17.00
C LYS A 173 -2.61 2.57 17.41
N ASP A 174 -1.63 2.17 16.61
CA ASP A 174 -0.86 0.94 16.78
C ASP A 174 -1.75 -0.31 16.94
N ARG A 175 -2.83 -0.37 16.16
CA ARG A 175 -3.80 -1.47 16.14
C ARG A 175 -3.71 -2.28 14.87
N TYR A 176 -3.47 -3.57 15.04
CA TYR A 176 -3.42 -4.55 13.95
C TYR A 176 -4.40 -5.66 14.28
N MET A 177 -5.43 -5.84 13.43
CA MET A 177 -6.43 -6.87 13.67
C MET A 177 -5.80 -8.26 13.59
N THR A 178 -6.07 -9.08 14.61
CA THR A 178 -5.66 -10.48 14.61
C THR A 178 -6.66 -11.35 13.84
N VAL A 179 -6.22 -12.55 13.45
CA VAL A 179 -7.12 -13.53 12.81
C VAL A 179 -8.32 -13.84 13.72
N ASN A 180 -8.08 -14.01 15.03
CA ASN A 180 -9.16 -14.28 15.98
C ASN A 180 -10.18 -13.14 16.02
N GLN A 181 -9.74 -11.89 16.04
CA GLN A 181 -10.63 -10.73 15.99
C GLN A 181 -11.44 -10.70 14.69
N GLY A 182 -10.81 -11.01 13.56
CA GLY A 182 -11.50 -11.10 12.28
C GLY A 182 -12.57 -12.19 12.25
N LEU A 183 -12.28 -13.36 12.82
CA LEU A 183 -13.25 -14.45 12.94
C LEU A 183 -14.42 -14.12 13.85
N GLU A 184 -14.16 -13.42 14.96
CA GLU A 184 -15.23 -12.97 15.86
C GLU A 184 -16.16 -11.94 15.20
N TYR A 185 -15.64 -11.15 14.26
CA TYR A 185 -16.43 -10.18 13.50
C TYR A 185 -17.47 -10.86 12.61
N LEU A 186 -17.13 -11.99 12.02
CA LEU A 186 -17.98 -12.73 11.06
C LEU A 186 -19.03 -13.61 11.77
#